data_1ccf1adc8b8c3b4a76d3496fb2444bb8
#
_entry.id   1ccf1adc8b8c3b4a76d3496fb2444bb8
#
_cell.length_a   1.000
_cell.length_b   1.000
_cell.length_c   1.000
_cell.angle_alpha   90.00
_cell.angle_beta   90.00
_cell.angle_gamma   90.00
#
_symmetry.space_group_name_H-M   'P 1'
#
loop_
_entity.id
_entity.type
_entity.pdbx_description
1 polymer ?
#
loop_
_entity_poly.entity_id
_entity_poly.type
_entity_poly.pdbx_seq_one_letter_code
_entity_poly.pdbx_strand_id
1 'polypeptide(L)'
;MKQFFRITAAVLAAAFLLALTGCGSSSSAPSFTWFVDTIPANLDPQVASAAPDVIACENLYSGLVRKKADGEIVPDLSESWTISSDGKTYTFQIKDGLTYKAVKGASTDHTITAEDFVFAFRRIFQPQTNSPYAVEFAALENSCLLYTSDA
;
A
#
# COMPACT_ATOMS: atom_id res chain seq x y z
N MET A 1 -6.08 -67.34 -14.13
CA MET A 1 -6.94 -66.49 -13.29
C MET A 1 -6.14 -65.58 -12.35
N LYS A 2 -5.18 -66.08 -11.56
CA LYS A 2 -4.43 -65.22 -10.60
C LYS A 2 -3.56 -64.10 -11.21
N GLN A 3 -3.03 -64.31 -12.42
CA GLN A 3 -2.25 -63.26 -13.11
C GLN A 3 -3.13 -62.11 -13.68
N PHE A 4 -4.29 -62.44 -14.21
CA PHE A 4 -5.22 -61.46 -14.69
C PHE A 4 -5.69 -60.51 -13.57
N PHE A 5 -5.98 -61.06 -12.40
CA PHE A 5 -6.39 -60.28 -11.24
C PHE A 5 -5.29 -59.35 -10.72
N ARG A 6 -4.02 -59.74 -10.86
CA ARG A 6 -2.88 -58.90 -10.46
C ARG A 6 -2.65 -57.73 -11.43
N ILE A 7 -2.88 -57.93 -12.72
CA ILE A 7 -2.72 -56.91 -13.74
C ILE A 7 -3.86 -55.87 -13.63
N THR A 8 -5.10 -56.32 -13.44
CA THR A 8 -6.24 -55.41 -13.25
C THR A 8 -6.14 -54.59 -11.96
N ALA A 9 -5.64 -55.16 -10.88
CA ALA A 9 -5.41 -54.45 -9.62
C ALA A 9 -4.30 -53.37 -9.77
N ALA A 10 -3.23 -53.68 -10.51
CA ALA A 10 -2.14 -52.74 -10.75
C ALA A 10 -2.57 -51.58 -11.65
N VAL A 11 -3.40 -51.82 -12.67
CA VAL A 11 -3.93 -50.77 -13.55
C VAL A 11 -4.91 -49.86 -12.81
N LEU A 12 -5.77 -50.42 -11.96
CA LEU A 12 -6.68 -49.62 -11.12
C LEU A 12 -5.92 -48.78 -10.09
N ALA A 13 -4.87 -49.31 -9.48
CA ALA A 13 -4.02 -48.56 -8.55
C ALA A 13 -3.26 -47.42 -9.25
N ALA A 14 -2.76 -47.63 -10.45
CA ALA A 14 -2.09 -46.60 -11.25
C ALA A 14 -3.08 -45.50 -11.70
N ALA A 15 -4.31 -45.89 -12.10
CA ALA A 15 -5.35 -44.94 -12.45
C ALA A 15 -5.78 -44.07 -11.23
N PHE A 16 -5.82 -44.64 -10.05
CA PHE A 16 -6.14 -43.94 -8.81
C PHE A 16 -5.05 -42.95 -8.40
N LEU A 17 -3.79 -43.29 -8.60
CA LEU A 17 -2.62 -42.44 -8.35
C LEU A 17 -2.58 -41.23 -9.32
N LEU A 18 -3.00 -41.39 -10.57
CA LEU A 18 -3.08 -40.34 -11.57
C LEU A 18 -4.24 -39.38 -11.30
N ALA A 19 -5.32 -39.82 -10.64
CA ALA A 19 -6.44 -38.97 -10.26
C ALA A 19 -6.14 -38.01 -9.09
N LEU A 20 -5.11 -38.33 -8.28
CA LEU A 20 -4.69 -37.52 -7.13
C LEU A 20 -3.79 -36.33 -7.51
N THR A 21 -3.27 -36.29 -8.74
CA THR A 21 -2.43 -35.18 -9.21
C THR A 21 -3.24 -34.03 -9.85
N GLY A 22 -4.56 -34.13 -9.87
CA GLY A 22 -5.47 -33.18 -10.53
C GLY A 22 -5.81 -31.89 -9.74
N CYS A 23 -5.27 -31.67 -8.56
CA CYS A 23 -5.38 -30.36 -7.90
C CYS A 23 -4.29 -29.44 -8.44
N GLY A 24 -4.45 -28.96 -9.67
CA GLY A 24 -3.76 -27.79 -10.14
C GLY A 24 -4.18 -26.61 -9.26
N SER A 25 -3.34 -26.24 -8.30
CA SER A 25 -3.47 -24.98 -7.58
C SER A 25 -3.36 -23.86 -8.61
N SER A 26 -4.48 -23.38 -9.13
CA SER A 26 -4.51 -22.05 -9.70
C SER A 26 -4.20 -21.12 -8.53
N SER A 27 -2.97 -20.63 -8.48
CA SER A 27 -2.57 -19.55 -7.59
C SER A 27 -3.25 -18.26 -8.06
N SER A 28 -4.56 -18.17 -7.88
CA SER A 28 -5.23 -16.89 -7.92
C SER A 28 -4.69 -16.10 -6.73
N ALA A 29 -4.07 -14.95 -7.01
CA ALA A 29 -3.70 -14.02 -5.96
C ALA A 29 -4.92 -13.82 -5.06
N PRO A 30 -4.76 -13.76 -3.73
CA PRO A 30 -5.87 -13.52 -2.84
C PRO A 30 -6.58 -12.25 -3.28
N SER A 31 -7.86 -12.36 -3.61
CA SER A 31 -8.68 -11.22 -4.01
C SER A 31 -9.60 -10.85 -2.86
N PHE A 32 -9.68 -9.56 -2.60
CA PHE A 32 -10.59 -8.98 -1.63
C PHE A 32 -11.57 -8.08 -2.39
N THR A 33 -12.87 -8.28 -2.17
CA THR A 33 -13.90 -7.43 -2.76
C THR A 33 -14.55 -6.63 -1.64
N TRP A 34 -14.51 -5.33 -1.77
CA TRP A 34 -15.14 -4.41 -0.85
C TRP A 34 -16.31 -3.70 -1.53
N PHE A 35 -17.42 -3.64 -0.82
CA PHE A 35 -18.60 -2.91 -1.27
C PHE A 35 -18.49 -1.45 -0.83
N VAL A 36 -18.65 -0.54 -1.76
CA VAL A 36 -18.79 0.90 -1.52
C VAL A 36 -20.13 1.35 -2.08
N ASP A 37 -20.84 2.16 -1.31
CA ASP A 37 -22.14 2.72 -1.71
C ASP A 37 -21.99 3.88 -2.69
N THR A 38 -20.84 4.53 -2.71
CA THR A 38 -20.51 5.64 -3.61
C THR A 38 -19.12 5.42 -4.21
N ILE A 39 -19.00 5.59 -5.53
CA ILE A 39 -17.73 5.49 -6.23
C ILE A 39 -16.85 6.68 -5.84
N PRO A 40 -15.59 6.45 -5.39
CA PRO A 40 -14.65 7.53 -5.10
C PRO A 40 -14.43 8.39 -6.35
N ALA A 41 -14.54 9.70 -6.18
CA ALA A 41 -14.35 10.66 -7.26
C ALA A 41 -12.89 11.12 -7.40
N ASN A 42 -12.13 11.07 -6.30
CA ASN A 42 -10.74 11.49 -6.26
C ASN A 42 -9.89 10.51 -5.45
N LEU A 43 -8.83 10.00 -6.07
CA LEU A 43 -7.88 9.08 -5.45
C LEU A 43 -6.52 9.73 -5.14
N ASP A 44 -6.43 11.06 -5.20
CA ASP A 44 -5.25 11.80 -4.74
C ASP A 44 -5.36 12.04 -3.22
N PRO A 45 -4.52 11.40 -2.39
CA PRO A 45 -4.63 11.49 -0.94
C PRO A 45 -4.38 12.89 -0.39
N GLN A 46 -3.76 13.78 -1.18
CA GLN A 46 -3.51 15.17 -0.77
C GLN A 46 -4.67 16.12 -1.06
N VAL A 47 -5.70 15.66 -1.77
CA VAL A 47 -6.86 16.45 -2.18
C VAL A 47 -8.19 15.78 -1.79
N ALA A 48 -8.18 14.47 -1.63
CA ALA A 48 -9.33 13.67 -1.25
C ALA A 48 -9.89 14.14 0.11
N SER A 49 -11.14 14.61 0.15
CA SER A 49 -11.79 15.13 1.36
C SER A 49 -13.17 14.51 1.61
N ALA A 50 -13.82 13.95 0.59
CA ALA A 50 -15.05 13.22 0.76
C ALA A 50 -14.80 11.82 1.38
N ALA A 51 -15.70 11.34 2.24
CA ALA A 51 -15.51 10.08 2.96
C ALA A 51 -15.20 8.87 2.05
N PRO A 52 -15.87 8.66 0.90
CA PRO A 52 -15.52 7.56 -0.01
C PRO A 52 -14.10 7.66 -0.58
N ASP A 53 -13.65 8.88 -0.88
CA ASP A 53 -12.32 9.15 -1.42
C ASP A 53 -11.24 8.86 -0.37
N VAL A 54 -11.44 9.37 0.86
CA VAL A 54 -10.52 9.15 2.00
C VAL A 54 -10.40 7.66 2.31
N ILE A 55 -11.52 6.96 2.42
CA ILE A 55 -11.54 5.52 2.68
C ILE A 55 -10.80 4.75 1.56
N ALA A 56 -10.99 5.12 0.29
CA ALA A 56 -10.26 4.51 -0.81
C ALA A 56 -8.76 4.79 -0.72
N CYS A 57 -8.36 6.03 -0.42
CA CYS A 57 -6.95 6.41 -0.25
C CYS A 57 -6.29 5.66 0.92
N GLU A 58 -6.95 5.51 2.07
CA GLU A 58 -6.44 4.77 3.22
C GLU A 58 -6.15 3.29 2.91
N ASN A 59 -6.83 2.71 1.91
CA ASN A 59 -6.61 1.34 1.48
C ASN A 59 -5.62 1.20 0.31
N LEU A 60 -5.33 2.29 -0.40
CA LEU A 60 -4.43 2.30 -1.56
C LEU A 60 -3.01 2.74 -1.20
N TYR A 61 -2.87 3.60 -0.20
CA TYR A 61 -1.62 4.25 0.14
C TYR A 61 -1.18 3.92 1.56
N SER A 62 0.12 4.01 1.78
CA SER A 62 0.76 3.91 3.09
C SER A 62 1.53 5.18 3.39
N GLY A 63 1.62 5.54 4.66
CA GLY A 63 2.40 6.68 5.14
C GLY A 63 3.65 6.25 5.91
N LEU A 64 4.37 7.21 6.49
CA LEU A 64 5.49 6.92 7.41
C LEU A 64 5.04 6.09 8.60
N VAL A 65 3.87 6.43 9.13
CA VAL A 65 3.21 5.78 10.27
C VAL A 65 1.74 5.55 9.94
N ARG A 66 1.12 4.66 10.67
CA ARG A 66 -0.34 4.44 10.60
C ARG A 66 -0.95 4.39 11.99
N LYS A 67 -2.22 4.72 12.08
CA LYS A 67 -3.00 4.62 13.31
C LYS A 67 -3.77 3.30 13.31
N LYS A 68 -3.63 2.52 14.39
CA LYS A 68 -4.45 1.32 14.63
C LYS A 68 -5.87 1.68 15.09
N ALA A 69 -6.75 0.68 15.12
CA ALA A 69 -8.13 0.84 15.58
C ALA A 69 -8.23 1.27 17.06
N ASP A 70 -7.25 0.90 17.90
CA ASP A 70 -7.15 1.31 19.31
C ASP A 70 -6.56 2.71 19.48
N GLY A 71 -6.15 3.38 18.40
CA GLY A 71 -5.59 4.72 18.39
C GLY A 71 -4.06 4.75 18.49
N GLU A 72 -3.39 3.61 18.68
CA GLU A 72 -1.93 3.53 18.72
C GLU A 72 -1.33 3.91 17.35
N ILE A 73 -0.28 4.73 17.38
CA ILE A 73 0.52 5.07 16.19
C ILE A 73 1.68 4.08 16.08
N VAL A 74 1.78 3.41 14.95
CA VAL A 74 2.80 2.41 14.67
C VAL A 74 3.53 2.71 13.36
N PRO A 75 4.77 2.21 13.18
CA PRO A 75 5.48 2.32 11.91
C PRO A 75 4.68 1.68 10.76
N ASP A 76 4.74 2.30 9.57
CA ASP A 76 4.19 1.73 8.34
C ASP A 76 5.28 1.62 7.27
N LEU A 77 5.53 2.64 6.43
CA LEU A 77 6.68 2.65 5.51
C LEU A 77 8.00 2.98 6.25
N SER A 78 7.93 3.60 7.42
CA SER A 78 9.11 3.67 8.30
C SER A 78 9.31 2.37 9.06
N GLU A 79 10.56 2.05 9.37
CA GLU A 79 10.94 0.99 10.31
C GLU A 79 10.78 1.45 11.75
N SER A 80 11.19 2.69 12.00
CA SER A 80 11.17 3.34 13.31
C SER A 80 11.18 4.86 13.18
N TRP A 81 10.95 5.55 14.28
CA TRP A 81 11.20 7.00 14.37
C TRP A 81 11.72 7.38 15.76
N THR A 82 12.38 8.51 15.84
CA THR A 82 12.82 9.14 17.08
C THR A 82 12.32 10.56 17.16
N ILE A 83 12.19 11.06 18.37
CA ILE A 83 11.76 12.44 18.65
C ILE A 83 12.86 13.09 19.49
N SER A 84 13.28 14.29 19.11
CA SER A 84 14.24 15.07 19.89
C SER A 84 13.71 15.42 21.29
N SER A 85 14.59 15.73 22.22
CA SER A 85 14.20 16.06 23.60
C SER A 85 13.32 17.29 23.75
N ASP A 86 13.35 18.21 22.77
CA ASP A 86 12.50 19.39 22.71
C ASP A 86 11.16 19.14 21.98
N GLY A 87 10.94 17.91 21.49
CA GLY A 87 9.71 17.50 20.80
C GLY A 87 9.52 18.09 19.40
N LYS A 88 10.55 18.75 18.83
CA LYS A 88 10.40 19.50 17.57
C LYS A 88 10.94 18.79 16.36
N THR A 89 11.87 17.85 16.52
CA THR A 89 12.47 17.11 15.42
C THR A 89 12.04 15.64 15.46
N TYR A 90 11.44 15.18 14.37
CA TYR A 90 11.04 13.80 14.16
C TYR A 90 11.91 13.20 13.07
N THR A 91 12.66 12.17 13.40
CA THR A 91 13.53 11.47 12.44
C THR A 91 12.98 10.08 12.17
N PHE A 92 12.68 9.80 10.91
CA PHE A 92 12.12 8.52 10.47
C PHE A 92 13.19 7.72 9.71
N GLN A 93 13.32 6.44 10.05
CA GLN A 93 14.09 5.48 9.28
C GLN A 93 13.14 4.79 8.29
N ILE A 94 13.35 4.99 6.99
CA ILE A 94 12.54 4.34 5.95
C ILE A 94 12.99 2.88 5.80
N LYS A 95 12.05 1.97 5.63
CA LYS A 95 12.33 0.55 5.34
C LYS A 95 13.04 0.41 3.98
N ASP A 96 14.01 -0.49 3.93
CA ASP A 96 14.70 -0.81 2.68
C ASP A 96 13.82 -1.64 1.73
N GLY A 97 14.09 -1.51 0.44
CA GLY A 97 13.50 -2.35 -0.61
C GLY A 97 12.02 -2.10 -0.89
N LEU A 98 11.44 -1.02 -0.37
CA LEU A 98 10.07 -0.63 -0.69
C LEU A 98 9.97 -0.14 -2.14
N THR A 99 8.94 -0.61 -2.84
CA THR A 99 8.66 -0.18 -4.22
C THR A 99 7.19 0.14 -4.39
N TYR A 100 6.87 1.04 -5.32
CA TYR A 100 5.50 1.23 -5.75
C TYR A 100 4.99 -0.02 -6.48
N LYS A 101 3.76 -0.39 -6.21
CA LYS A 101 3.11 -1.47 -6.97
C LYS A 101 2.90 -1.01 -8.41
N ALA A 102 3.60 -1.64 -9.34
CA ALA A 102 3.40 -1.35 -10.76
C ALA A 102 1.97 -1.71 -11.19
N VAL A 103 1.31 -0.80 -11.90
CA VAL A 103 0.06 -1.09 -12.60
C VAL A 103 0.41 -1.94 -13.82
N LYS A 104 -0.43 -2.92 -14.16
CA LYS A 104 -0.24 -3.79 -15.33
C LYS A 104 0.03 -2.95 -16.59
N GLY A 105 1.22 -3.10 -17.17
CA GLY A 105 1.66 -2.35 -18.35
C GLY A 105 2.51 -1.09 -18.06
N ALA A 106 2.72 -0.72 -16.79
CA ALA A 106 3.70 0.30 -16.41
C ALA A 106 5.07 -0.35 -16.16
N SER A 107 6.14 0.27 -16.65
CA SER A 107 7.51 -0.26 -16.61
C SER A 107 8.32 0.22 -15.40
N THR A 108 7.68 0.69 -14.32
CA THR A 108 8.41 1.38 -13.26
C THR A 108 8.40 0.63 -11.95
N ASP A 109 9.54 0.04 -11.64
CA ASP A 109 9.93 -0.34 -10.29
C ASP A 109 10.56 0.90 -9.61
N HIS A 110 9.73 1.91 -9.28
CA HIS A 110 10.22 3.05 -8.52
C HIS A 110 10.43 2.63 -7.05
N THR A 111 11.66 2.70 -6.58
CA THR A 111 11.99 2.47 -5.18
C THR A 111 11.55 3.68 -4.34
N ILE A 112 10.83 3.43 -3.27
CA ILE A 112 10.41 4.48 -2.34
C ILE A 112 11.60 4.92 -1.49
N THR A 113 11.88 6.22 -1.48
CA THR A 113 12.97 6.85 -0.75
C THR A 113 12.48 8.02 0.09
N ALA A 114 13.34 8.61 0.91
CA ALA A 114 13.02 9.81 1.68
C ALA A 114 12.60 10.99 0.78
N GLU A 115 13.13 11.07 -0.45
CA GLU A 115 12.79 12.13 -1.40
C GLU A 115 11.32 12.11 -1.82
N ASP A 116 10.68 10.93 -1.87
CA ASP A 116 9.25 10.83 -2.18
C ASP A 116 8.40 11.48 -1.09
N PHE A 117 8.80 11.36 0.17
CA PHE A 117 8.14 12.04 1.29
C PHE A 117 8.38 13.55 1.27
N VAL A 118 9.60 13.98 0.97
CA VAL A 118 9.92 15.41 0.78
C VAL A 118 9.08 15.99 -0.35
N PHE A 119 8.97 15.29 -1.48
CA PHE A 119 8.11 15.69 -2.60
C PHE A 119 6.64 15.79 -2.16
N ALA A 120 6.12 14.79 -1.44
CA ALA A 120 4.75 14.78 -0.98
C ALA A 120 4.45 15.97 -0.05
N PHE A 121 5.33 16.26 0.91
CA PHE A 121 5.18 17.42 1.79
C PHE A 121 5.24 18.74 1.02
N ARG A 122 6.17 18.90 0.10
CA ARG A 122 6.24 20.11 -0.76
C ARG A 122 4.96 20.28 -1.57
N ARG A 123 4.43 19.22 -2.14
CA ARG A 123 3.24 19.24 -2.98
C ARG A 123 1.99 19.71 -2.24
N ILE A 124 1.85 19.35 -0.94
CA ILE A 124 0.73 19.82 -0.10
C ILE A 124 0.66 21.36 -0.07
N PHE A 125 1.81 22.04 -0.05
CA PHE A 125 1.90 23.49 0.02
C PHE A 125 1.89 24.19 -1.35
N GLN A 126 1.94 23.47 -2.45
CA GLN A 126 1.85 24.08 -3.78
C GLN A 126 0.43 24.60 -4.06
N PRO A 127 0.26 25.87 -4.48
CA PRO A 127 -1.05 26.44 -4.79
C PRO A 127 -1.83 25.63 -5.82
N GLN A 128 -1.14 25.03 -6.80
CA GLN A 128 -1.74 24.19 -7.86
C GLN A 128 -2.39 22.92 -7.31
N THR A 129 -1.88 22.38 -6.20
CA THR A 129 -2.46 21.21 -5.53
C THR A 129 -3.78 21.55 -4.86
N ASN A 130 -3.92 22.81 -4.38
CA ASN A 130 -5.10 23.25 -3.64
C ASN A 130 -5.51 22.28 -2.52
N SER A 131 -4.51 21.79 -1.77
CA SER A 131 -4.73 20.81 -0.72
C SER A 131 -5.50 21.39 0.45
N PRO A 132 -6.61 20.77 0.89
CA PRO A 132 -7.32 21.19 2.10
C PRO A 132 -6.50 20.93 3.37
N TYR A 133 -5.44 20.11 3.28
CA TYR A 133 -4.61 19.71 4.42
C TYR A 133 -3.41 20.62 4.68
N ALA A 134 -3.14 21.61 3.82
CA ALA A 134 -2.01 22.53 3.99
C ALA A 134 -1.98 23.18 5.38
N VAL A 135 -3.16 23.52 5.93
CA VAL A 135 -3.29 24.13 7.26
C VAL A 135 -2.86 23.18 8.38
N GLU A 136 -3.14 21.88 8.24
CA GLU A 136 -2.77 20.87 9.24
C GLU A 136 -1.24 20.69 9.34
N PHE A 137 -0.54 20.93 8.24
CA PHE A 137 0.93 20.85 8.18
C PHE A 137 1.63 22.21 8.33
N ALA A 138 0.91 23.28 8.65
CA ALA A 138 1.47 24.64 8.77
C ALA A 138 2.51 24.77 9.92
N ALA A 139 2.53 23.85 10.87
CA ALA A 139 3.52 23.79 11.94
C ALA A 139 4.91 23.30 11.48
N LEU A 140 5.03 22.73 10.28
CA LEU A 140 6.32 22.32 9.73
C LEU A 140 7.17 23.54 9.42
N GLU A 141 8.47 23.44 9.75
CA GLU A 141 9.44 24.50 9.48
C GLU A 141 9.48 24.80 7.96
N ASN A 142 9.51 26.08 7.62
CA ASN A 142 9.51 26.57 6.22
C ASN A 142 8.23 26.28 5.40
N SER A 143 7.15 25.79 5.98
CA SER A 143 5.89 25.54 5.28
C SER A 143 5.35 26.81 4.58
N CYS A 144 5.45 27.96 5.24
CA CYS A 144 5.01 29.24 4.68
C CYS A 144 5.84 29.70 3.47
N LEU A 145 7.14 29.38 3.42
CA LEU A 145 8.01 29.74 2.30
C LEU A 145 7.67 28.95 1.03
N LEU A 146 7.26 27.69 1.19
CA LEU A 146 6.84 26.84 0.06
C LEU A 146 5.51 27.32 -0.55
N TYR A 147 4.62 27.88 0.28
CA TYR A 147 3.33 28.41 -0.19
C TYR A 147 3.47 29.72 -0.99
N THR A 148 4.52 30.50 -0.73
CA THR A 148 4.70 31.84 -1.33
C THR A 148 5.71 31.87 -2.49
N SER A 149 6.54 30.85 -2.65
CA SER A 149 7.65 30.88 -3.63
C SER A 149 7.22 30.68 -5.08
N ASP A 150 6.01 30.18 -5.33
CA ASP A 150 5.48 29.88 -6.67
C ASP A 150 4.31 30.81 -7.09
N ALA A 151 4.12 31.92 -6.39
CA ALA A 151 3.07 32.89 -6.68
C ALA A 151 3.54 34.00 -7.63
#